data_d3d6ead92eae6e05473de2e20d371cf9
#
_entry.id   d3d6ead92eae6e05473de2e20d371cf9
#
_cell.length_a   1.000
_cell.length_b   1.000
_cell.length_c   1.000
_cell.angle_alpha   90.00
_cell.angle_beta   90.00
_cell.angle_gamma   90.00
#
_symmetry.space_group_name_H-M   'P 1'
#
loop_
_entity.id
_entity.type
_entity.pdbx_description
1 polymer ?
#
loop_
_entity_poly.entity_id
_entity_poly.type
_entity_poly.pdbx_seq_one_letter_code
_entity_poly.pdbx_strand_id
1 'polypeptide(L)'
;MSVLTVPSLPRPHTPLHRPLMYFAAANAALVVVGLIGMLVDDRVIAGSTAWFKPTKFAISFVFYSVALAWLMSLRPTLSRLTSAMATVVVVAGVIEQVIIFGQVIRGTRSHYNVTTTLDATLWVIMGSTIVILFLATLVIGIGLMRARLGDASITWSIRLGIAITLVGLALGNLMPQRESGVEGIAGAHTVGAPDGTPGMPLTGWSTTNGDLRIPHFFGMHALQALPLLAALLVVLAPRIPLLRSVRVRLGLIITASAGYAAVLALVTWQALRGQPLIHPDQATLTAAAAIVTGVVVGVLISVASAAGTRKVVTA
;
A
#
# COMPACT_ATOMS: atom_id res chain seq x y z
N MET A 1 -8.89 -6.12 41.93
CA MET A 1 -8.89 -4.95 41.02
C MET A 1 -7.81 -5.16 39.96
N SER A 2 -8.16 -5.60 38.78
CA SER A 2 -7.20 -5.61 37.68
C SER A 2 -6.95 -4.16 37.28
N VAL A 3 -5.76 -3.66 37.57
CA VAL A 3 -5.32 -2.33 37.11
C VAL A 3 -5.35 -2.41 35.58
N LEU A 4 -6.33 -1.77 34.95
CA LEU A 4 -6.37 -1.60 33.50
C LEU A 4 -5.18 -0.73 33.12
N THR A 5 -4.05 -1.37 32.81
CA THR A 5 -2.87 -0.66 32.34
C THR A 5 -3.25 0.09 31.05
N VAL A 6 -2.93 1.38 31.00
CA VAL A 6 -3.14 2.18 29.79
C VAL A 6 -2.29 1.57 28.68
N PRO A 7 -2.89 1.18 27.53
CA PRO A 7 -2.12 0.60 26.45
C PRO A 7 -1.09 1.61 25.94
N SER A 8 0.09 1.13 25.60
CA SER A 8 1.17 1.93 25.04
C SER A 8 1.52 1.44 23.62
N LEU A 9 2.01 2.35 22.81
CA LEU A 9 2.57 2.00 21.50
C LEU A 9 3.77 1.05 21.67
N PRO A 10 3.93 0.08 20.78
CA PRO A 10 5.10 -0.77 20.80
C PRO A 10 6.36 0.08 20.57
N ARG A 11 7.37 -0.15 21.40
CA ARG A 11 8.66 0.54 21.28
C ARG A 11 9.57 -0.24 20.33
N PRO A 12 10.37 0.45 19.52
CA PRO A 12 11.45 -0.19 18.77
C PRO A 12 12.40 -0.93 19.72
N HIS A 13 12.70 -2.19 19.40
CA HIS A 13 13.67 -3.00 20.11
C HIS A 13 15.03 -2.99 19.43
N THR A 14 15.05 -2.75 18.12
CA THR A 14 16.27 -2.65 17.32
C THR A 14 16.33 -1.32 16.59
N PRO A 15 17.52 -0.82 16.24
CA PRO A 15 17.65 0.38 15.40
C PRO A 15 16.92 0.19 14.07
N LEU A 16 16.45 1.30 13.49
CA LEU A 16 15.86 1.30 12.15
C LEU A 16 16.90 0.81 11.13
N HIS A 17 16.45 0.03 10.15
CA HIS A 17 17.31 -0.52 9.11
C HIS A 17 17.91 0.61 8.24
N ARG A 18 19.21 0.89 8.42
CA ARG A 18 19.90 2.04 7.82
C ARG A 18 19.74 2.13 6.29
N PRO A 19 19.94 1.05 5.50
CA PRO A 19 19.73 1.13 4.04
C PRO A 19 18.32 1.59 3.65
N LEU A 20 17.26 1.11 4.32
CA LEU A 20 15.90 1.59 4.07
C LEU A 20 15.73 3.08 4.40
N MET A 21 16.34 3.56 5.48
CA MET A 21 16.25 4.97 5.87
C MET A 21 17.02 5.89 4.90
N TYR A 22 18.20 5.46 4.43
CA TYR A 22 18.93 6.21 3.39
C TYR A 22 18.16 6.22 2.07
N PHE A 23 17.55 5.12 1.70
CA PHE A 23 16.69 5.04 0.51
C PHE A 23 15.45 5.93 0.65
N ALA A 24 14.82 5.97 1.83
CA ALA A 24 13.72 6.90 2.11
C ALA A 24 14.16 8.37 1.97
N ALA A 25 15.32 8.74 2.53
CA ALA A 25 15.85 10.10 2.42
C ALA A 25 16.19 10.48 0.98
N ALA A 26 16.80 9.56 0.21
CA ALA A 26 17.08 9.78 -1.21
C ALA A 26 15.78 9.97 -2.00
N ASN A 27 14.76 9.16 -1.75
CA ASN A 27 13.45 9.33 -2.39
C ASN A 27 12.75 10.63 -1.97
N ALA A 28 12.88 11.08 -0.72
CA ALA A 28 12.37 12.39 -0.30
C ALA A 28 13.03 13.54 -1.09
N ALA A 29 14.34 13.46 -1.36
CA ALA A 29 15.00 14.40 -2.25
C ALA A 29 14.48 14.29 -3.70
N LEU A 30 14.25 13.08 -4.22
CA LEU A 30 13.66 12.88 -5.54
C LEU A 30 12.23 13.40 -5.65
N VAL A 31 11.45 13.41 -4.56
CA VAL A 31 10.14 14.09 -4.52
C VAL A 31 10.31 15.58 -4.81
N VAL A 32 11.27 16.24 -4.16
CA VAL A 32 11.54 17.68 -4.40
C VAL A 32 11.94 17.91 -5.85
N VAL A 33 12.85 17.09 -6.40
CA VAL A 33 13.25 17.16 -7.82
C VAL A 33 12.04 16.99 -8.74
N GLY A 34 11.18 16.01 -8.46
CA GLY A 34 9.98 15.77 -9.26
C GLY A 34 8.96 16.92 -9.18
N LEU A 35 8.76 17.51 -8.00
CA LEU A 35 7.89 18.69 -7.83
C LEU A 35 8.41 19.90 -8.61
N ILE A 36 9.72 20.16 -8.54
CA ILE A 36 10.35 21.21 -9.35
C ILE A 36 10.17 20.88 -10.85
N GLY A 37 10.43 19.63 -11.26
CA GLY A 37 10.25 19.20 -12.64
C GLY A 37 8.84 19.43 -13.16
N MET A 38 7.80 19.19 -12.32
CA MET A 38 6.40 19.49 -12.71
C MET A 38 6.10 20.99 -12.89
N LEU A 39 6.92 21.87 -12.29
CA LEU A 39 6.75 23.33 -12.41
C LEU A 39 7.51 23.93 -13.61
N VAL A 40 8.60 23.29 -14.04
CA VAL A 40 9.52 23.88 -15.04
C VAL A 40 9.59 23.11 -16.36
N ASP A 41 8.94 21.95 -16.46
CA ASP A 41 9.00 21.06 -17.62
C ASP A 41 7.59 20.70 -18.10
N ASP A 42 7.17 21.31 -19.20
CA ASP A 42 5.83 21.18 -19.77
C ASP A 42 5.62 19.90 -20.59
N ARG A 43 6.63 19.02 -20.68
CA ARG A 43 6.52 17.76 -21.43
C ARG A 43 5.43 16.87 -20.86
N VAL A 44 4.69 16.23 -21.78
CA VAL A 44 3.65 15.26 -21.46
C VAL A 44 4.09 13.87 -21.90
N ILE A 45 4.07 12.91 -21.00
CA ILE A 45 4.38 11.49 -21.26
C ILE A 45 3.18 10.65 -20.85
N ALA A 46 2.63 9.88 -21.78
CA ALA A 46 1.47 9.01 -21.54
C ALA A 46 0.26 9.74 -20.92
N GLY A 47 -0.03 10.95 -21.41
CA GLY A 47 -1.20 11.75 -20.98
C GLY A 47 -1.06 12.47 -19.64
N SER A 48 0.14 12.50 -19.04
CA SER A 48 0.42 13.21 -17.79
C SER A 48 1.70 14.01 -17.90
N THR A 49 1.88 15.06 -17.05
CA THR A 49 3.17 15.75 -16.95
C THR A 49 4.29 14.76 -16.71
N ALA A 50 5.42 14.93 -17.38
CA ALA A 50 6.51 13.97 -17.41
C ALA A 50 6.97 13.55 -16.00
N TRP A 51 7.07 14.50 -15.08
CA TRP A 51 7.56 14.31 -13.72
C TRP A 51 6.53 13.76 -12.73
N PHE A 52 5.25 13.67 -13.11
CA PHE A 52 4.18 13.21 -12.24
C PHE A 52 4.37 11.76 -11.77
N LYS A 53 4.69 10.85 -12.70
CA LYS A 53 4.91 9.44 -12.38
C LYS A 53 6.12 9.22 -11.47
N PRO A 54 7.34 9.72 -11.77
CA PRO A 54 8.50 9.56 -10.89
C PRO A 54 8.27 10.13 -9.49
N THR A 55 7.58 11.27 -9.36
CA THR A 55 7.25 11.86 -8.06
C THR A 55 6.38 10.93 -7.22
N LYS A 56 5.34 10.32 -7.81
CA LYS A 56 4.47 9.36 -7.10
C LYS A 56 5.23 8.13 -6.64
N PHE A 57 6.12 7.58 -7.46
CA PHE A 57 6.96 6.46 -7.08
C PHE A 57 7.90 6.82 -5.93
N ALA A 58 8.52 8.00 -5.98
CA ALA A 58 9.38 8.48 -4.90
C ALA A 58 8.61 8.62 -3.58
N ILE A 59 7.41 9.23 -3.60
CA ILE A 59 6.52 9.32 -2.42
C ILE A 59 6.20 7.93 -1.87
N SER A 60 5.82 6.99 -2.73
CA SER A 60 5.49 5.61 -2.34
C SER A 60 6.68 4.91 -1.68
N PHE A 61 7.90 5.05 -2.22
CA PHE A 61 9.09 4.46 -1.63
C PHE A 61 9.49 5.10 -0.30
N VAL A 62 9.25 6.41 -0.08
CA VAL A 62 9.42 7.02 1.25
C VAL A 62 8.52 6.32 2.27
N PHE A 63 7.22 6.28 2.03
CA PHE A 63 6.27 5.67 2.96
C PHE A 63 6.54 4.17 3.15
N TYR A 64 6.81 3.45 2.09
CA TYR A 64 7.10 2.03 2.15
C TYR A 64 8.35 1.73 2.98
N SER A 65 9.45 2.44 2.74
CA SER A 65 10.73 2.21 3.42
C SER A 65 10.66 2.56 4.90
N VAL A 66 10.03 3.69 5.25
CA VAL A 66 9.84 4.10 6.65
C VAL A 66 8.96 3.10 7.39
N ALA A 67 7.82 2.71 6.81
CA ALA A 67 6.91 1.74 7.41
C ALA A 67 7.60 0.40 7.63
N LEU A 68 8.31 -0.12 6.62
CA LEU A 68 9.00 -1.40 6.70
C LEU A 68 10.13 -1.36 7.75
N ALA A 69 10.95 -0.31 7.77
CA ALA A 69 12.01 -0.14 8.76
C ALA A 69 11.45 -0.08 10.19
N TRP A 70 10.34 0.65 10.38
CA TRP A 70 9.67 0.74 11.67
C TRP A 70 9.11 -0.62 12.10
N LEU A 71 8.37 -1.32 11.24
CA LEU A 71 7.82 -2.65 11.56
C LEU A 71 8.91 -3.66 11.91
N MET A 72 10.01 -3.66 11.17
CA MET A 72 11.17 -4.50 11.47
C MET A 72 11.78 -4.18 12.82
N SER A 73 11.85 -2.90 13.22
CA SER A 73 12.43 -2.47 14.49
C SER A 73 11.63 -2.92 15.72
N LEU A 74 10.34 -3.26 15.55
CA LEU A 74 9.50 -3.79 16.63
C LEU A 74 9.88 -5.23 17.05
N ARG A 75 10.72 -5.91 16.29
CA ARG A 75 11.17 -7.26 16.65
C ARG A 75 12.30 -7.21 17.68
N PRO A 76 12.27 -8.04 18.73
CA PRO A 76 13.36 -8.15 19.70
C PRO A 76 14.71 -8.52 19.06
N THR A 77 14.65 -9.35 18.02
CA THR A 77 15.82 -9.77 17.24
C THR A 77 15.50 -9.74 15.76
N LEU A 78 16.38 -9.17 14.98
CA LEU A 78 16.30 -9.17 13.52
C LEU A 78 17.16 -10.31 12.96
N SER A 79 16.56 -11.23 12.20
CA SER A 79 17.35 -12.26 11.53
C SER A 79 18.21 -11.67 10.42
N ARG A 80 19.37 -12.26 10.16
CA ARG A 80 20.25 -11.86 9.04
C ARG A 80 19.50 -11.93 7.70
N LEU A 81 18.64 -12.95 7.53
CA LEU A 81 17.81 -13.08 6.32
C LEU A 81 16.85 -11.90 6.16
N THR A 82 16.12 -11.51 7.22
CA THR A 82 15.19 -10.36 7.15
C THR A 82 15.93 -9.06 6.80
N SER A 83 17.10 -8.84 7.40
CA SER A 83 17.92 -7.65 7.10
C SER A 83 18.47 -7.68 5.67
N ALA A 84 18.94 -8.84 5.18
CA ALA A 84 19.40 -9.00 3.81
C ALA A 84 18.26 -8.74 2.81
N MET A 85 17.06 -9.30 3.05
CA MET A 85 15.89 -9.06 2.19
C MET A 85 15.48 -7.58 2.17
N ALA A 86 15.59 -6.88 3.30
CA ALA A 86 15.35 -5.43 3.32
C ALA A 86 16.38 -4.65 2.47
N THR A 87 17.63 -5.11 2.42
CA THR A 87 18.64 -4.54 1.52
C THR A 87 18.32 -4.88 0.06
N VAL A 88 17.84 -6.09 -0.24
CA VAL A 88 17.38 -6.46 -1.60
C VAL A 88 16.24 -5.55 -2.06
N VAL A 89 15.27 -5.24 -1.17
CA VAL A 89 14.21 -4.26 -1.46
C VAL A 89 14.80 -2.90 -1.84
N VAL A 90 15.82 -2.43 -1.12
CA VAL A 90 16.49 -1.15 -1.43
C VAL A 90 17.15 -1.20 -2.80
N VAL A 91 17.91 -2.27 -3.10
CA VAL A 91 18.60 -2.41 -4.40
C VAL A 91 17.58 -2.43 -5.55
N ALA A 92 16.52 -3.22 -5.43
CA ALA A 92 15.46 -3.27 -6.43
C ALA A 92 14.79 -1.89 -6.61
N GLY A 93 14.47 -1.20 -5.51
CA GLY A 93 13.88 0.13 -5.56
C GLY A 93 14.81 1.19 -6.17
N VAL A 94 16.13 1.11 -5.96
CA VAL A 94 17.10 2.00 -6.60
C VAL A 94 17.12 1.77 -8.12
N ILE A 95 17.12 0.51 -8.57
CA ILE A 95 17.07 0.19 -10.01
C ILE A 95 15.79 0.76 -10.62
N GLU A 96 14.64 0.57 -9.97
CA GLU A 96 13.35 1.14 -10.40
C GLU A 96 13.43 2.65 -10.57
N GLN A 97 13.90 3.36 -9.55
CA GLN A 97 13.97 4.82 -9.57
C GLN A 97 14.93 5.35 -10.63
N VAL A 98 16.11 4.72 -10.78
CA VAL A 98 17.08 5.10 -11.82
C VAL A 98 16.46 4.96 -13.22
N ILE A 99 15.74 3.87 -13.49
CA ILE A 99 15.10 3.68 -14.79
C ILE A 99 13.93 4.67 -14.97
N ILE A 100 13.07 4.86 -13.95
CA ILE A 100 11.92 5.76 -14.05
C ILE A 100 12.39 7.20 -14.33
N PHE A 101 13.33 7.72 -13.57
CA PHE A 101 13.88 9.08 -13.77
C PHE A 101 14.67 9.18 -15.07
N GLY A 102 15.48 8.17 -15.40
CA GLY A 102 16.24 8.10 -16.65
C GLY A 102 15.31 8.14 -17.89
N GLN A 103 14.20 7.43 -17.88
CA GLN A 103 13.23 7.45 -18.97
C GLN A 103 12.51 8.80 -19.11
N VAL A 104 12.21 9.49 -18.00
CA VAL A 104 11.67 10.84 -18.05
C VAL A 104 12.68 11.82 -18.66
N ILE A 105 13.96 11.73 -18.28
CA ILE A 105 15.03 12.56 -18.89
C ILE A 105 15.10 12.30 -20.40
N ARG A 106 14.98 11.04 -20.83
CA ARG A 106 14.92 10.64 -22.25
C ARG A 106 13.62 11.06 -22.97
N GLY A 107 12.61 11.56 -22.25
CA GLY A 107 11.31 11.96 -22.83
C GLY A 107 10.41 10.80 -23.22
N THR A 108 10.58 9.62 -22.61
CA THR A 108 9.82 8.41 -22.97
C THR A 108 9.21 7.70 -21.76
N ARG A 109 8.34 6.72 -22.03
CA ARG A 109 7.68 5.92 -20.99
C ARG A 109 8.67 4.99 -20.31
N SER A 110 8.56 4.83 -19.00
CA SER A 110 9.37 3.87 -18.24
C SER A 110 8.78 2.45 -18.25
N HIS A 111 7.44 2.31 -18.24
CA HIS A 111 6.76 1.01 -18.16
C HIS A 111 6.13 0.63 -19.50
N TYR A 112 6.15 -0.67 -19.76
CA TYR A 112 5.55 -1.31 -20.96
C TYR A 112 6.15 -0.85 -22.28
N ASN A 113 7.22 -0.07 -22.27
CA ASN A 113 7.84 0.45 -23.48
C ASN A 113 8.77 -0.61 -24.09
N VAL A 114 8.41 -1.08 -25.29
CA VAL A 114 9.20 -2.03 -26.07
C VAL A 114 9.49 -1.48 -27.48
N THR A 115 9.42 -0.15 -27.66
CA THR A 115 9.62 0.53 -28.94
C THR A 115 11.05 0.39 -29.47
N THR A 116 12.03 0.27 -28.59
CA THR A 116 13.44 0.02 -28.94
C THR A 116 14.00 -1.12 -28.11
N THR A 117 15.10 -1.73 -28.56
CA THR A 117 15.79 -2.79 -27.81
C THR A 117 16.20 -2.31 -26.42
N LEU A 118 16.66 -1.05 -26.28
CA LEU A 118 17.02 -0.47 -24.99
C LEU A 118 15.79 -0.37 -24.08
N ASP A 119 14.68 0.17 -24.59
CA ASP A 119 13.46 0.33 -23.79
C ASP A 119 12.87 -1.00 -23.34
N ALA A 120 12.88 -2.00 -24.25
CA ALA A 120 12.47 -3.37 -23.94
C ALA A 120 13.36 -3.98 -22.84
N THR A 121 14.68 -3.79 -22.93
CA THR A 121 15.62 -4.28 -21.93
C THR A 121 15.38 -3.62 -20.56
N LEU A 122 15.21 -2.30 -20.52
CA LEU A 122 14.91 -1.58 -19.29
C LEU A 122 13.57 -2.04 -18.68
N TRP A 123 12.56 -2.27 -19.51
CA TRP A 123 11.27 -2.80 -19.07
C TRP A 123 11.40 -4.20 -18.46
N VAL A 124 12.16 -5.10 -19.06
CA VAL A 124 12.42 -6.45 -18.52
C VAL A 124 13.18 -6.38 -17.19
N ILE A 125 14.18 -5.49 -17.07
CA ILE A 125 14.91 -5.28 -15.82
C ILE A 125 13.92 -4.81 -14.72
N MET A 126 13.10 -3.82 -15.00
CA MET A 126 12.09 -3.32 -14.05
C MET A 126 11.13 -4.43 -13.60
N GLY A 127 10.53 -5.15 -14.54
CA GLY A 127 9.65 -6.27 -14.23
C GLY A 127 10.29 -7.32 -13.34
N SER A 128 11.56 -7.67 -13.62
CA SER A 128 12.33 -8.64 -12.83
C SER A 128 12.63 -8.11 -11.43
N THR A 129 13.03 -6.85 -11.30
CA THR A 129 13.33 -6.25 -9.99
C THR A 129 12.08 -6.11 -9.11
N ILE A 130 10.91 -5.84 -9.69
CA ILE A 130 9.64 -5.81 -8.94
C ILE A 130 9.25 -7.20 -8.43
N VAL A 131 9.47 -8.26 -9.21
CA VAL A 131 9.26 -9.64 -8.72
C VAL A 131 10.21 -9.95 -7.55
N ILE A 132 11.49 -9.57 -7.66
CA ILE A 132 12.47 -9.73 -6.58
C ILE A 132 12.05 -8.93 -5.34
N LEU A 133 11.61 -7.68 -5.49
CA LEU A 133 11.10 -6.85 -4.41
C LEU A 133 9.88 -7.50 -3.73
N PHE A 134 8.94 -8.03 -4.51
CA PHE A 134 7.78 -8.76 -4.00
C PHE A 134 8.21 -9.97 -3.16
N LEU A 135 9.11 -10.82 -3.66
CA LEU A 135 9.59 -12.00 -2.94
C LEU A 135 10.35 -11.62 -1.67
N ALA A 136 11.18 -10.59 -1.73
CA ALA A 136 11.87 -10.07 -0.55
C ALA A 136 10.87 -9.52 0.51
N THR A 137 9.84 -8.80 0.07
CA THR A 137 8.75 -8.32 0.95
C THR A 137 7.97 -9.48 1.55
N LEU A 138 7.69 -10.53 0.79
CA LEU A 138 7.04 -11.75 1.28
C LEU A 138 7.86 -12.42 2.39
N VAL A 139 9.17 -12.58 2.21
CA VAL A 139 10.05 -13.17 3.23
C VAL A 139 10.07 -12.32 4.51
N ILE A 140 10.19 -10.99 4.38
CA ILE A 140 10.11 -10.08 5.53
C ILE A 140 8.74 -10.20 6.20
N GLY A 141 7.66 -10.19 5.42
CA GLY A 141 6.28 -10.30 5.87
C GLY A 141 6.03 -11.58 6.66
N ILE A 142 6.49 -12.74 6.17
CA ILE A 142 6.41 -14.02 6.89
C ILE A 142 7.11 -13.90 8.25
N GLY A 143 8.29 -13.28 8.30
CA GLY A 143 9.02 -13.03 9.54
C GLY A 143 8.23 -12.18 10.54
N LEU A 144 7.60 -11.10 10.06
CA LEU A 144 6.79 -10.21 10.89
C LEU A 144 5.47 -10.86 11.34
N MET A 145 4.79 -11.62 10.46
CA MET A 145 3.55 -12.31 10.79
C MET A 145 3.73 -13.38 11.88
N ARG A 146 4.90 -14.00 11.99
CA ARG A 146 5.22 -14.99 13.04
C ARG A 146 5.54 -14.35 14.39
N ALA A 147 5.86 -13.06 14.42
CA ALA A 147 6.20 -12.35 15.65
C ALA A 147 4.94 -11.85 16.39
N ARG A 148 5.05 -11.67 17.71
CA ARG A 148 4.11 -10.90 18.52
C ARG A 148 4.69 -9.52 18.73
N LEU A 149 4.04 -8.51 18.13
CA LEU A 149 4.54 -7.14 18.04
C LEU A 149 3.59 -6.18 18.78
N GLY A 150 3.68 -6.17 20.09
CA GLY A 150 2.75 -5.43 20.94
C GLY A 150 1.55 -6.26 21.40
N ASP A 151 0.43 -5.60 21.70
CA ASP A 151 -0.80 -6.30 22.06
C ASP A 151 -1.48 -6.97 20.85
N ALA A 152 -2.59 -7.66 21.09
CA ALA A 152 -3.28 -8.39 20.02
C ALA A 152 -3.76 -7.47 18.89
N SER A 153 -4.22 -6.25 19.19
CA SER A 153 -4.72 -5.31 18.17
C SER A 153 -3.57 -4.85 17.25
N ILE A 154 -2.43 -4.51 17.80
CA ILE A 154 -1.22 -4.15 17.03
C ILE A 154 -0.71 -5.33 16.23
N THR A 155 -0.57 -6.50 16.86
CA THR A 155 -0.07 -7.70 16.19
C THR A 155 -0.94 -8.08 14.98
N TRP A 156 -2.25 -8.06 15.13
CA TRP A 156 -3.18 -8.42 14.05
C TRP A 156 -3.28 -7.32 12.97
N SER A 157 -3.17 -6.03 13.33
CA SER A 157 -3.12 -4.97 12.32
C SER A 157 -1.93 -5.13 11.38
N ILE A 158 -0.75 -5.52 11.91
CA ILE A 158 0.44 -5.77 11.12
C ILE A 158 0.27 -7.03 10.25
N ARG A 159 -0.24 -8.13 10.80
CA ARG A 159 -0.45 -9.38 10.06
C ARG A 159 -1.41 -9.21 8.90
N LEU A 160 -2.58 -8.60 9.15
CA LEU A 160 -3.60 -8.36 8.15
C LEU A 160 -3.15 -7.29 7.14
N GLY A 161 -2.46 -6.25 7.61
CA GLY A 161 -1.86 -5.24 6.75
C GLY A 161 -0.87 -5.84 5.75
N ILE A 162 0.04 -6.70 6.21
CA ILE A 162 1.00 -7.41 5.34
C ILE A 162 0.26 -8.32 4.34
N ALA A 163 -0.71 -9.11 4.80
CA ALA A 163 -1.44 -10.02 3.94
C ALA A 163 -2.16 -9.28 2.80
N ILE A 164 -2.87 -8.19 3.12
CA ILE A 164 -3.57 -7.36 2.13
C ILE A 164 -2.56 -6.65 1.20
N THR A 165 -1.43 -6.18 1.74
CA THR A 165 -0.37 -5.55 0.94
C THR A 165 0.22 -6.51 -0.09
N LEU A 166 0.47 -7.76 0.28
CA LEU A 166 0.95 -8.78 -0.65
C LEU A 166 -0.05 -9.05 -1.78
N VAL A 167 -1.36 -9.05 -1.47
CA VAL A 167 -2.41 -9.11 -2.50
C VAL A 167 -2.35 -7.88 -3.41
N GLY A 168 -2.26 -6.67 -2.82
CA GLY A 168 -2.14 -5.43 -3.58
C GLY A 168 -0.93 -5.41 -4.52
N LEU A 169 0.23 -5.86 -4.04
CA LEU A 169 1.43 -6.01 -4.87
C LEU A 169 1.21 -7.01 -6.01
N ALA A 170 0.60 -8.16 -5.73
CA ALA A 170 0.32 -9.19 -6.74
C ALA A 170 -0.65 -8.68 -7.83
N LEU A 171 -1.63 -7.84 -7.49
CA LEU A 171 -2.56 -7.22 -8.44
C LEU A 171 -1.84 -6.37 -9.50
N GLY A 172 -0.64 -5.87 -9.20
CA GLY A 172 0.21 -5.18 -10.18
C GLY A 172 0.52 -6.01 -11.42
N ASN A 173 0.60 -7.35 -11.28
CA ASN A 173 0.84 -8.25 -12.41
C ASN A 173 -0.31 -8.34 -13.42
N LEU A 174 -1.49 -7.81 -13.10
CA LEU A 174 -2.60 -7.74 -14.05
C LEU A 174 -2.35 -6.71 -15.17
N MET A 175 -1.57 -5.67 -14.89
CA MET A 175 -1.32 -4.58 -15.82
C MET A 175 -0.46 -4.97 -17.03
N PRO A 176 0.69 -5.70 -16.89
CA PRO A 176 1.47 -6.20 -18.02
C PRO A 176 0.71 -7.18 -18.93
N GLN A 177 -0.35 -7.81 -18.42
CA GLN A 177 -1.16 -8.80 -19.15
C GLN A 177 -2.28 -8.14 -19.97
N ARG A 178 -2.42 -6.80 -19.94
CA ARG A 178 -3.42 -6.07 -20.71
C ARG A 178 -2.85 -5.67 -22.06
N GLU A 179 -3.67 -5.81 -23.08
CA GLU A 179 -3.35 -5.24 -24.38
C GLU A 179 -3.45 -3.72 -24.31
N SER A 180 -2.40 -3.03 -24.75
CA SER A 180 -2.38 -1.57 -24.75
C SER A 180 -3.18 -0.95 -25.90
N GLY A 181 -3.35 -1.68 -27.00
CA GLY A 181 -3.87 -1.14 -28.27
C GLY A 181 -2.91 -0.16 -28.95
N VAL A 182 -1.67 -0.02 -28.46
CA VAL A 182 -0.65 0.90 -28.99
C VAL A 182 0.59 0.10 -29.36
N GLU A 183 1.07 0.27 -30.59
CA GLU A 183 2.27 -0.39 -31.10
C GLU A 183 3.49 -0.04 -30.21
N GLY A 184 4.33 -1.02 -29.91
CA GLY A 184 5.52 -0.85 -29.08
C GLY A 184 5.24 -0.69 -27.57
N ILE A 185 3.99 -0.89 -27.14
CA ILE A 185 3.62 -0.82 -25.71
C ILE A 185 3.02 -2.16 -25.25
N ALA A 186 3.73 -2.85 -24.36
CA ALA A 186 3.42 -4.22 -23.90
C ALA A 186 2.72 -4.20 -22.52
N GLY A 187 1.50 -3.69 -22.44
CA GLY A 187 0.71 -3.61 -21.21
C GLY A 187 -0.02 -2.28 -21.06
N ALA A 188 -0.99 -2.23 -20.15
CA ALA A 188 -1.77 -1.04 -19.85
C ALA A 188 -2.21 -0.99 -18.39
N HIS A 189 -2.32 0.20 -17.84
CA HIS A 189 -2.94 0.43 -16.54
C HIS A 189 -4.47 0.44 -16.65
N THR A 190 -4.97 0.92 -17.79
CA THR A 190 -6.40 1.10 -18.08
C THR A 190 -6.99 -0.18 -18.67
N VAL A 191 -8.23 -0.50 -18.32
CA VAL A 191 -8.97 -1.64 -18.83
C VAL A 191 -9.98 -1.15 -19.87
N GLY A 192 -9.84 -1.63 -21.10
CA GLY A 192 -10.75 -1.29 -22.21
C GLY A 192 -10.39 0.00 -22.97
N ALA A 193 -9.24 0.63 -22.66
CA ALA A 193 -8.70 1.77 -23.41
C ALA A 193 -7.18 1.86 -23.28
N PRO A 194 -6.48 2.52 -24.21
CA PRO A 194 -5.07 2.86 -24.07
C PRO A 194 -4.82 3.75 -22.85
N ASP A 195 -3.59 3.69 -22.30
CA ASP A 195 -3.17 4.64 -21.27
C ASP A 195 -3.08 6.08 -21.84
N GLY A 196 -3.40 7.06 -20.99
CA GLY A 196 -3.41 8.48 -21.37
C GLY A 196 -4.82 9.06 -21.57
N THR A 197 -5.86 8.29 -21.23
CA THR A 197 -7.23 8.80 -21.10
C THR A 197 -7.32 9.89 -20.02
N PRO A 198 -8.36 10.74 -20.02
CA PRO A 198 -8.58 11.73 -18.96
C PRO A 198 -8.45 11.13 -17.59
N GLY A 199 -7.66 11.77 -16.73
CA GLY A 199 -7.31 11.26 -15.39
C GLY A 199 -7.79 12.18 -14.26
N MET A 200 -8.02 11.59 -13.09
CA MET A 200 -8.33 12.33 -11.88
C MET A 200 -7.17 13.26 -11.49
N PRO A 201 -7.45 14.44 -10.94
CA PRO A 201 -6.43 15.28 -10.33
C PRO A 201 -5.64 14.49 -9.27
N LEU A 202 -4.35 14.78 -9.08
CA LEU A 202 -3.43 14.20 -8.10
C LEU A 202 -3.08 12.73 -8.30
N THR A 203 -3.96 11.88 -8.81
CA THR A 203 -3.69 10.44 -8.99
C THR A 203 -3.43 10.07 -10.44
N GLY A 204 -4.04 10.79 -11.40
CA GLY A 204 -4.01 10.47 -12.82
C GLY A 204 -4.74 9.16 -13.15
N TRP A 205 -5.61 8.67 -12.25
CA TRP A 205 -6.43 7.49 -12.50
C TRP A 205 -7.50 7.79 -13.52
N SER A 206 -7.76 6.86 -14.43
CA SER A 206 -8.75 7.06 -15.50
C SER A 206 -10.13 7.43 -14.97
N THR A 207 -10.73 8.47 -15.56
CA THR A 207 -12.09 8.90 -15.26
C THR A 207 -13.13 8.32 -16.22
N THR A 208 -12.68 7.63 -17.26
CA THR A 208 -13.54 7.09 -18.34
C THR A 208 -13.58 5.57 -18.37
N ASN A 209 -12.55 4.90 -17.83
CA ASN A 209 -12.39 3.45 -17.91
C ASN A 209 -11.90 2.87 -16.58
N GLY A 210 -11.91 1.55 -16.44
CA GLY A 210 -11.32 0.88 -15.30
C GLY A 210 -9.81 1.12 -15.22
N ASP A 211 -9.27 1.23 -14.00
CA ASP A 211 -7.85 1.52 -13.78
C ASP A 211 -7.27 0.59 -12.70
N LEU A 212 -6.38 -0.31 -13.12
CA LEU A 212 -5.77 -1.32 -12.25
C LEU A 212 -4.75 -0.75 -11.26
N ARG A 213 -4.33 0.50 -11.45
CA ARG A 213 -3.51 1.20 -10.45
C ARG A 213 -4.27 1.41 -9.14
N ILE A 214 -5.60 1.57 -9.20
CA ILE A 214 -6.44 1.81 -8.02
C ILE A 214 -6.33 0.64 -7.03
N PRO A 215 -6.71 -0.59 -7.40
CA PRO A 215 -6.59 -1.72 -6.47
C PRO A 215 -5.14 -2.02 -6.09
N HIS A 216 -4.18 -1.89 -7.02
CA HIS A 216 -2.77 -2.10 -6.73
C HIS A 216 -2.26 -1.15 -5.64
N PHE A 217 -2.43 0.17 -5.81
CA PHE A 217 -1.99 1.16 -4.83
C PHE A 217 -2.78 1.10 -3.53
N PHE A 218 -4.11 0.97 -3.62
CA PHE A 218 -4.94 0.81 -2.42
C PHE A 218 -4.48 -0.39 -1.60
N GLY A 219 -4.31 -1.56 -2.23
CA GLY A 219 -3.86 -2.76 -1.53
C GLY A 219 -2.48 -2.61 -0.90
N MET A 220 -1.50 -2.04 -1.60
CA MET A 220 -0.14 -1.84 -1.08
C MET A 220 -0.10 -0.98 0.20
N HIS A 221 -1.00 -0.01 0.34
CA HIS A 221 -1.02 0.88 1.49
C HIS A 221 -1.67 0.30 2.75
N ALA A 222 -2.20 -0.93 2.71
CA ALA A 222 -2.69 -1.62 3.91
C ALA A 222 -1.59 -1.80 4.97
N LEU A 223 -0.32 -1.96 4.55
CA LEU A 223 0.84 -2.05 5.44
C LEU A 223 1.01 -0.80 6.32
N GLN A 224 0.60 0.36 5.85
CA GLN A 224 0.64 1.61 6.59
C GLN A 224 -0.70 1.87 7.30
N ALA A 225 -1.81 1.75 6.59
CA ALA A 225 -3.14 2.14 7.06
C ALA A 225 -3.58 1.36 8.31
N LEU A 226 -3.44 0.03 8.32
CA LEU A 226 -3.92 -0.79 9.43
C LEU A 226 -3.07 -0.65 10.71
N PRO A 227 -1.72 -0.67 10.67
CA PRO A 227 -0.91 -0.38 11.85
C PRO A 227 -1.09 1.05 12.38
N LEU A 228 -1.27 2.06 11.49
CA LEU A 228 -1.57 3.43 11.90
C LEU A 228 -2.92 3.53 12.59
N LEU A 229 -3.95 2.85 12.08
CA LEU A 229 -5.25 2.77 12.76
C LEU A 229 -5.10 2.14 14.16
N ALA A 230 -4.37 1.03 14.28
CA ALA A 230 -4.13 0.41 15.58
C ALA A 230 -3.38 1.34 16.53
N ALA A 231 -2.36 2.04 16.04
CA ALA A 231 -1.64 3.05 16.82
C ALA A 231 -2.56 4.18 17.28
N LEU A 232 -3.43 4.69 16.40
CA LEU A 232 -4.42 5.71 16.74
C LEU A 232 -5.37 5.24 17.85
N LEU A 233 -5.89 4.01 17.75
CA LEU A 233 -6.77 3.44 18.79
C LEU A 233 -6.05 3.34 20.15
N VAL A 234 -4.76 3.01 20.15
CA VAL A 234 -3.94 2.96 21.37
C VAL A 234 -3.72 4.37 21.92
N VAL A 235 -3.40 5.36 21.10
CA VAL A 235 -3.19 6.76 21.51
C VAL A 235 -4.49 7.39 22.05
N LEU A 236 -5.64 7.02 21.54
CA LEU A 236 -6.95 7.50 22.00
C LEU A 236 -7.46 6.79 23.26
N ALA A 237 -6.91 5.63 23.61
CA ALA A 237 -7.38 4.83 24.76
C ALA A 237 -7.37 5.56 26.12
N PRO A 238 -6.43 6.47 26.44
CA PRO A 238 -6.51 7.27 27.66
C PRO A 238 -7.76 8.16 27.73
N ARG A 239 -8.19 8.69 26.57
CA ARG A 239 -9.34 9.62 26.46
C ARG A 239 -10.68 8.90 26.26
N ILE A 240 -10.67 7.71 25.61
CA ILE A 240 -11.87 6.93 25.30
C ILE A 240 -11.83 5.63 26.09
N PRO A 241 -12.56 5.52 27.22
CA PRO A 241 -12.49 4.36 28.12
C PRO A 241 -12.75 3.01 27.44
N LEU A 242 -13.61 2.99 26.40
CA LEU A 242 -13.92 1.82 25.58
C LEU A 242 -12.67 1.23 24.92
N LEU A 243 -11.77 2.09 24.46
CA LEU A 243 -10.54 1.69 23.78
C LEU A 243 -9.45 1.16 24.73
N ARG A 244 -9.65 1.22 26.05
CA ARG A 244 -8.74 0.55 27.01
C ARG A 244 -8.83 -0.97 26.89
N SER A 245 -9.98 -1.50 26.43
CA SER A 245 -10.16 -2.92 26.17
C SER A 245 -9.41 -3.36 24.91
N VAL A 246 -8.47 -4.30 25.06
CA VAL A 246 -7.76 -4.92 23.91
C VAL A 246 -8.73 -5.69 22.99
N ARG A 247 -9.81 -6.26 23.54
CA ARG A 247 -10.84 -6.97 22.76
C ARG A 247 -11.56 -6.02 21.81
N VAL A 248 -11.93 -4.83 22.29
CA VAL A 248 -12.58 -3.81 21.46
C VAL A 248 -11.63 -3.35 20.36
N ARG A 249 -10.38 -2.98 20.71
CA ARG A 249 -9.41 -2.58 19.70
C ARG A 249 -9.15 -3.69 18.66
N LEU A 250 -9.03 -4.94 19.11
CA LEU A 250 -8.86 -6.08 18.19
C LEU A 250 -10.08 -6.25 17.28
N GLY A 251 -11.30 -6.19 17.84
CA GLY A 251 -12.53 -6.25 17.05
C GLY A 251 -12.59 -5.16 15.99
N LEU A 252 -12.27 -3.92 16.37
CA LEU A 252 -12.22 -2.79 15.43
C LEU A 252 -11.16 -2.99 14.33
N ILE A 253 -9.99 -3.53 14.66
CA ILE A 253 -8.94 -3.83 13.66
C ILE A 253 -9.37 -4.95 12.72
N ILE A 254 -9.97 -6.02 13.23
CA ILE A 254 -10.48 -7.11 12.38
C ILE A 254 -11.56 -6.57 11.43
N THR A 255 -12.52 -5.80 11.95
CA THR A 255 -13.58 -5.16 11.15
C THR A 255 -13.01 -4.23 10.09
N ALA A 256 -12.07 -3.36 10.45
CA ALA A 256 -11.43 -2.44 9.50
C ALA A 256 -10.63 -3.21 8.43
N SER A 257 -9.93 -4.27 8.81
CA SER A 257 -9.17 -5.10 7.87
C SER A 257 -10.08 -5.86 6.91
N ALA A 258 -11.19 -6.40 7.40
CA ALA A 258 -12.21 -7.06 6.55
C ALA A 258 -12.85 -6.05 5.59
N GLY A 259 -13.21 -4.86 6.07
CA GLY A 259 -13.73 -3.77 5.24
C GLY A 259 -12.71 -3.33 4.19
N TYR A 260 -11.45 -3.17 4.57
CA TYR A 260 -10.36 -2.82 3.64
C TYR A 260 -10.18 -3.87 2.53
N ALA A 261 -10.16 -5.15 2.90
CA ALA A 261 -10.06 -6.25 1.94
C ALA A 261 -11.29 -6.32 1.02
N ALA A 262 -12.49 -6.09 1.55
CA ALA A 262 -13.72 -6.06 0.77
C ALA A 262 -13.73 -4.87 -0.22
N VAL A 263 -13.28 -3.68 0.19
CA VAL A 263 -13.11 -2.52 -0.70
C VAL A 263 -12.05 -2.83 -1.76
N LEU A 264 -10.92 -3.45 -1.39
CA LEU A 264 -9.90 -3.87 -2.37
C LEU A 264 -10.49 -4.82 -3.42
N ALA A 265 -11.27 -5.81 -3.01
CA ALA A 265 -11.96 -6.72 -3.92
C ALA A 265 -12.96 -5.97 -4.82
N LEU A 266 -13.75 -5.05 -4.25
CA LEU A 266 -14.73 -4.25 -4.97
C LEU A 266 -14.07 -3.39 -6.06
N VAL A 267 -13.02 -2.61 -5.71
CA VAL A 267 -12.35 -1.74 -6.69
C VAL A 267 -11.56 -2.55 -7.73
N THR A 268 -11.09 -3.75 -7.38
CA THR A 268 -10.49 -4.69 -8.34
C THR A 268 -11.54 -5.16 -9.34
N TRP A 269 -12.67 -5.62 -8.87
CA TRP A 269 -13.78 -6.08 -9.70
C TRP A 269 -14.33 -4.94 -10.59
N GLN A 270 -14.49 -3.74 -10.03
CA GLN A 270 -14.92 -2.55 -10.77
C GLN A 270 -13.92 -2.22 -11.89
N ALA A 271 -12.61 -2.16 -11.60
CA ALA A 271 -11.58 -1.88 -12.59
C ALA A 271 -11.53 -2.94 -13.71
N LEU A 272 -11.63 -4.23 -13.35
CA LEU A 272 -11.60 -5.34 -14.33
C LEU A 272 -12.79 -5.32 -15.28
N ARG A 273 -13.92 -4.74 -14.89
CA ARG A 273 -15.09 -4.51 -15.75
C ARG A 273 -14.94 -3.30 -16.66
N GLY A 274 -13.81 -2.63 -16.66
CA GLY A 274 -13.59 -1.38 -17.43
C GLY A 274 -14.33 -0.18 -16.84
N GLN A 275 -14.89 -0.28 -15.64
CA GLN A 275 -15.68 0.79 -15.02
C GLN A 275 -14.78 1.76 -14.27
N PRO A 276 -14.86 3.09 -14.55
CA PRO A 276 -14.11 4.08 -13.82
C PRO A 276 -14.57 4.20 -12.36
N LEU A 277 -13.61 4.51 -11.47
CA LEU A 277 -13.87 4.62 -10.03
C LEU A 277 -14.99 5.63 -9.71
N ILE A 278 -15.01 6.75 -10.43
CA ILE A 278 -15.91 7.88 -10.14
C ILE A 278 -17.31 7.76 -10.78
N HIS A 279 -17.53 6.73 -11.59
CA HIS A 279 -18.83 6.44 -12.19
C HIS A 279 -19.28 5.00 -11.91
N PRO A 280 -19.51 4.66 -10.61
CA PRO A 280 -19.98 3.34 -10.23
C PRO A 280 -21.42 3.10 -10.72
N ASP A 281 -21.70 1.91 -11.22
CA ASP A 281 -23.05 1.46 -11.54
C ASP A 281 -23.81 1.00 -10.29
N GLN A 282 -25.10 0.68 -10.47
CA GLN A 282 -25.96 0.23 -9.38
C GLN A 282 -25.42 -1.01 -8.65
N ALA A 283 -24.80 -1.95 -9.39
CA ALA A 283 -24.22 -3.15 -8.78
C ALA A 283 -23.02 -2.81 -7.89
N THR A 284 -22.15 -1.92 -8.34
CA THR A 284 -21.00 -1.42 -7.56
C THR A 284 -21.47 -0.64 -6.32
N LEU A 285 -22.47 0.23 -6.46
CA LEU A 285 -23.06 0.96 -5.33
C LEU A 285 -23.72 0.03 -4.31
N THR A 286 -24.44 -0.99 -4.77
CA THR A 286 -25.07 -2.00 -3.89
C THR A 286 -24.02 -2.78 -3.11
N ALA A 287 -22.95 -3.22 -3.78
CA ALA A 287 -21.83 -3.90 -3.12
C ALA A 287 -21.10 -2.97 -2.12
N ALA A 288 -20.89 -1.71 -2.47
CA ALA A 288 -20.33 -0.72 -1.54
C ALA A 288 -21.21 -0.52 -0.30
N ALA A 289 -22.52 -0.40 -0.48
CA ALA A 289 -23.49 -0.29 0.62
C ALA A 289 -23.47 -1.52 1.54
N ALA A 290 -23.38 -2.73 0.96
CA ALA A 290 -23.24 -3.96 1.74
C ALA A 290 -21.94 -3.98 2.57
N ILE A 291 -20.82 -3.53 2.00
CA ILE A 291 -19.53 -3.41 2.71
C ILE A 291 -19.67 -2.42 3.88
N VAL A 292 -20.22 -1.24 3.63
CA VAL A 292 -20.44 -0.23 4.70
C VAL A 292 -21.31 -0.78 5.80
N THR A 293 -22.41 -1.45 5.46
CA THR A 293 -23.30 -2.08 6.44
C THR A 293 -22.55 -3.13 7.26
N GLY A 294 -21.76 -3.99 6.62
CA GLY A 294 -20.95 -5.00 7.31
C GLY A 294 -19.92 -4.38 8.26
N VAL A 295 -19.27 -3.29 7.85
CA VAL A 295 -18.33 -2.54 8.72
C VAL A 295 -19.07 -1.93 9.91
N VAL A 296 -20.21 -1.28 9.70
CA VAL A 296 -21.02 -0.71 10.78
C VAL A 296 -21.43 -1.79 11.79
N VAL A 297 -21.96 -2.91 11.31
CA VAL A 297 -22.33 -4.05 12.17
C VAL A 297 -21.11 -4.57 12.94
N GLY A 298 -19.97 -4.75 12.29
CA GLY A 298 -18.74 -5.20 12.93
C GLY A 298 -18.22 -4.22 14.01
N VAL A 299 -18.35 -2.92 13.77
CA VAL A 299 -18.03 -1.88 14.78
C VAL A 299 -18.97 -2.00 15.96
N LEU A 300 -20.29 -2.10 15.73
CA LEU A 300 -21.29 -2.24 16.80
C LEU A 300 -21.03 -3.48 17.65
N ILE A 301 -20.76 -4.63 17.03
CA ILE A 301 -20.41 -5.88 17.75
C ILE A 301 -19.14 -5.69 18.57
N SER A 302 -18.09 -5.04 18.00
CA SER A 302 -16.83 -4.79 18.69
C SER A 302 -17.04 -3.91 19.93
N VAL A 303 -17.89 -2.89 19.84
CA VAL A 303 -18.23 -1.97 20.93
C VAL A 303 -19.09 -2.68 21.97
N ALA A 304 -20.10 -3.44 21.57
CA ALA A 304 -21.00 -4.18 22.47
C ALA A 304 -20.24 -5.24 23.30
N SER A 305 -19.17 -5.81 22.77
CA SER A 305 -18.33 -6.77 23.48
C SER A 305 -17.70 -6.22 24.77
N ALA A 306 -17.57 -4.89 24.90
CA ALA A 306 -17.11 -4.23 26.11
C ALA A 306 -18.17 -4.21 27.23
N ALA A 307 -19.46 -4.16 26.89
CA ALA A 307 -20.54 -4.09 27.87
C ALA A 307 -20.75 -5.43 28.60
N GLY A 308 -20.55 -6.57 27.89
CA GLY A 308 -20.65 -7.90 28.48
C GLY A 308 -19.62 -8.20 29.58
N THR A 309 -18.43 -7.61 29.47
CA THR A 309 -17.35 -7.82 30.47
C THR A 309 -17.60 -7.09 31.80
N ARG A 310 -18.41 -6.04 31.80
CA ARG A 310 -18.77 -5.31 33.04
C ARG A 310 -19.78 -6.08 33.90
N LYS A 311 -20.69 -6.87 33.31
CA LYS A 311 -21.71 -7.62 34.05
C LYS A 311 -21.17 -8.85 34.78
N VAL A 312 -20.06 -9.45 34.34
CA VAL A 312 -19.46 -10.64 34.97
C VAL A 312 -18.60 -10.30 36.20
N VAL A 313 -18.21 -9.04 36.36
CA VAL A 313 -17.35 -8.59 37.49
C VAL A 313 -18.22 -8.11 38.67
N THR A 314 -19.54 -7.89 38.50
CA THR A 314 -20.48 -7.42 39.50
C THR A 314 -21.46 -8.49 40.01
N ALA A 315 -21.32 -9.74 39.57
CA ALA A 315 -22.02 -10.91 40.08
C ALA A 315 -21.04 -11.86 40.79
#